data_1ef5510d7ff1fb876e312ac2d2654a76
#
_entry.id   1ef5510d7ff1fb876e312ac2d2654a76
#
_cell.length_a   1.000
_cell.length_b   1.000
_cell.length_c   1.000
_cell.angle_alpha   90.00
_cell.angle_beta   90.00
_cell.angle_gamma   90.00
#
_symmetry.space_group_name_H-M   'P 1'
#
loop_
_entity.id
_entity.type
_entity.pdbx_description
1 polymer ?
#
loop_
_entity_poly.entity_id
_entity_poly.type
_entity_poly.pdbx_seq_one_letter_code
_entity_poly.pdbx_strand_id
1 'polypeptide(L)'
;MKSIALTVVCCDPSAPHHSRIVDTTLSREEFERRILRATEQRLGAGEARELHNAAHDAEHGPVTYVQEVHEGGFSVLTGPPDCLRERFFGPGTFVGFMDDRGPGHASRVGPDGVRRTLRVLKGHLEV
;
A
#
# COMPACT_ATOMS: atom_id res chain seq x y z
N MET A 1 11.70 -22.16 0.12
CA MET A 1 10.64 -21.31 0.73
C MET A 1 10.26 -20.22 -0.25
N LYS A 2 8.96 -20.05 -0.46
CA LYS A 2 8.47 -19.03 -1.38
C LYS A 2 8.38 -17.67 -0.69
N SER A 3 8.76 -16.63 -1.39
CA SER A 3 8.68 -15.25 -0.93
C SER A 3 7.79 -14.44 -1.86
N ILE A 4 7.18 -13.41 -1.29
CA ILE A 4 6.41 -12.42 -2.05
C ILE A 4 7.27 -11.17 -2.16
N ALA A 5 7.48 -10.70 -3.39
CA ALA A 5 8.09 -9.39 -3.62
C ALA A 5 7.04 -8.33 -3.27
N LEU A 6 7.37 -7.45 -2.36
CA LEU A 6 6.45 -6.50 -1.80
C LEU A 6 7.05 -5.11 -1.82
N THR A 7 6.29 -4.15 -2.33
CA THR A 7 6.65 -2.73 -2.28
C THR A 7 5.84 -2.08 -1.17
N VAL A 8 6.51 -1.48 -0.20
CA VAL A 8 5.85 -0.94 0.99
C VAL A 8 5.92 0.57 1.02
N VAL A 9 4.77 1.20 1.23
CA VAL A 9 4.64 2.63 1.49
C VAL A 9 4.65 2.80 3.00
N CYS A 10 5.67 3.46 3.52
CA CYS A 10 5.87 3.63 4.96
C CYS A 10 6.29 5.05 5.28
N CYS A 11 6.27 5.41 6.56
CA CYS A 11 6.67 6.72 7.00
C CYS A 11 8.19 6.84 7.08
N ASP A 12 8.72 7.99 6.67
CA ASP A 12 10.08 8.36 7.02
C ASP A 12 10.15 8.46 8.55
N PRO A 13 11.15 7.89 9.21
CA PRO A 13 11.27 7.95 10.67
C PRO A 13 11.46 9.36 11.22
N SER A 14 11.92 10.29 10.40
CA SER A 14 12.13 11.68 10.80
C SER A 14 10.90 12.53 10.50
N ALA A 15 10.51 13.38 11.46
CA ALA A 15 9.43 14.34 11.22
C ALA A 15 9.75 15.24 10.02
N PRO A 16 8.76 15.60 9.17
CA PRO A 16 7.31 15.41 9.34
C PRO A 16 6.75 14.05 8.88
N HIS A 17 7.56 13.02 8.81
CA HIS A 17 7.16 11.64 8.49
C HIS A 17 6.51 11.49 7.10
N HIS A 18 7.12 12.10 6.09
CA HIS A 18 6.66 11.92 4.71
C HIS A 18 6.66 10.45 4.33
N SER A 19 5.66 10.04 3.55
CA SER A 19 5.62 8.67 3.05
C SER A 19 6.73 8.42 2.04
N ARG A 20 7.28 7.21 2.08
CA ARG A 20 8.32 6.76 1.15
C ARG A 20 8.05 5.32 0.74
N ILE A 21 8.70 4.89 -0.32
CA ILE A 21 8.51 3.54 -0.88
C ILE A 21 9.78 2.72 -0.65
N VAL A 22 9.60 1.52 -0.12
CA VAL A 22 10.69 0.57 0.14
C VAL A 22 10.34 -0.77 -0.48
N ASP A 23 11.23 -1.32 -1.30
CA ASP A 23 11.06 -2.66 -1.85
C ASP A 23 11.61 -3.69 -0.85
N THR A 24 10.85 -4.74 -0.59
CA THR A 24 11.23 -5.78 0.34
C THR A 24 10.64 -7.13 -0.08
N THR A 25 10.85 -8.13 0.73
CA THR A 25 10.23 -9.45 0.54
C THR A 25 9.64 -9.93 1.85
N LEU A 26 8.61 -10.75 1.74
CA LEU A 26 7.96 -11.36 2.89
C LEU A 26 7.73 -12.83 2.56
N SER A 27 7.97 -13.73 3.50
CA SER A 27 7.68 -15.14 3.25
C SER A 27 6.17 -15.32 3.07
N ARG A 28 5.80 -16.24 2.16
CA ARG A 28 4.39 -16.52 1.92
C ARG A 28 3.70 -17.03 3.19
N GLU A 29 4.40 -17.84 3.96
CA GLU A 29 3.87 -18.35 5.23
C GLU A 29 3.53 -17.22 6.20
N GLU A 30 4.43 -16.26 6.39
CA GLU A 30 4.18 -15.12 7.27
C GLU A 30 3.09 -14.23 6.73
N PHE A 31 3.05 -14.01 5.43
CA PHE A 31 2.00 -13.23 4.78
C PHE A 31 0.62 -13.84 5.08
N GLU A 32 0.45 -15.12 4.81
CA GLU A 32 -0.82 -15.82 5.03
C GLU A 32 -1.22 -15.84 6.50
N ARG A 33 -0.26 -16.04 7.39
CA ARG A 33 -0.51 -16.09 8.83
C ARG A 33 -1.01 -14.77 9.39
N ARG A 34 -0.64 -13.64 8.79
CA ARG A 34 -1.02 -12.30 9.28
C ARG A 34 -2.35 -11.81 8.74
N ILE A 35 -2.95 -12.47 7.77
CA ILE A 35 -4.18 -11.98 7.13
C ILE A 35 -5.34 -11.98 8.12
N LEU A 36 -5.93 -10.81 8.33
CA LEU A 36 -7.12 -10.63 9.16
C LEU A 36 -8.39 -10.68 8.32
N ARG A 37 -8.34 -10.11 7.10
CA ARG A 37 -9.45 -10.12 6.15
C ARG A 37 -8.95 -9.81 4.75
N ALA A 38 -9.78 -10.14 3.75
CA ALA A 38 -9.49 -9.84 2.35
C ALA A 38 -10.77 -9.35 1.67
N THR A 39 -10.62 -8.36 0.78
CA THR A 39 -11.74 -7.74 0.06
C THR A 39 -11.34 -7.48 -1.38
N GLU A 40 -12.20 -7.84 -2.33
CA GLU A 40 -12.03 -7.48 -3.73
C GLU A 40 -12.43 -6.04 -3.96
N GLN A 41 -11.65 -5.33 -4.77
CA GLN A 41 -11.92 -3.94 -5.14
C GLN A 41 -11.83 -3.76 -6.64
N ARG A 42 -12.79 -3.00 -7.19
CA ARG A 42 -12.76 -2.52 -8.57
C ARG A 42 -12.92 -1.01 -8.55
N LEU A 43 -12.00 -0.31 -9.19
CA LEU A 43 -12.02 1.14 -9.26
C LEU A 43 -11.92 1.56 -10.72
N GLY A 44 -12.65 2.62 -11.08
CA GLY A 44 -12.70 3.14 -12.43
C GLY A 44 -11.46 3.96 -12.79
N ALA A 45 -11.22 4.06 -14.10
CA ALA A 45 -10.10 4.84 -14.63
C ALA A 45 -10.11 6.27 -14.09
N GLY A 46 -8.95 6.73 -13.64
CA GLY A 46 -8.76 8.10 -13.19
C GLY A 46 -9.27 8.41 -11.78
N GLU A 47 -9.88 7.45 -11.08
CA GLU A 47 -10.27 7.69 -9.69
C GLU A 47 -9.03 8.04 -8.87
N ALA A 48 -9.13 9.09 -8.07
CA ALA A 48 -8.00 9.61 -7.32
C ALA A 48 -8.36 9.83 -5.87
N ARG A 49 -7.36 9.69 -5.00
CA ARG A 49 -7.48 10.04 -3.59
C ARG A 49 -6.35 11.01 -3.25
N GLU A 50 -6.70 12.11 -2.60
CA GLU A 50 -5.72 13.06 -2.12
C GLU A 50 -4.90 12.48 -0.97
N LEU A 51 -3.88 13.20 -0.54
CA LEU A 51 -3.02 12.77 0.56
C LEU A 51 -3.82 12.33 1.77
N HIS A 52 -3.54 11.12 2.24
CA HIS A 52 -4.13 10.55 3.44
C HIS A 52 -3.16 9.52 4.02
N ASN A 53 -3.18 9.38 5.32
CA ASN A 53 -2.42 8.29 5.94
C ASN A 53 -3.32 7.05 6.08
N ALA A 54 -2.72 5.92 6.42
CA ALA A 54 -3.39 4.63 6.40
C ALA A 54 -2.82 3.71 7.47
N ALA A 55 -3.25 2.45 7.45
CA ALA A 55 -2.67 1.38 8.26
C ALA A 55 -3.00 1.46 9.74
N HIS A 56 -4.19 1.98 10.05
CA HIS A 56 -4.70 2.02 11.40
C HIS A 56 -6.10 1.42 11.45
N ASP A 57 -6.30 0.48 12.35
CA ASP A 57 -7.57 -0.21 12.52
C ASP A 57 -8.03 -0.05 13.96
N ALA A 58 -9.29 0.39 14.16
CA ALA A 58 -9.84 0.66 15.48
C ALA A 58 -9.90 -0.58 16.36
N GLU A 59 -10.08 -1.75 15.77
CA GLU A 59 -10.19 -3.01 16.51
C GLU A 59 -8.83 -3.66 16.78
N HIS A 60 -7.92 -3.62 15.77
CA HIS A 60 -6.67 -4.37 15.81
C HIS A 60 -5.42 -3.51 16.05
N GLY A 61 -5.58 -2.17 16.08
CA GLY A 61 -4.44 -1.26 16.19
C GLY A 61 -3.66 -1.16 14.88
N PRO A 62 -2.31 -1.17 14.92
CA PRO A 62 -1.51 -1.10 13.70
C PRO A 62 -1.76 -2.29 12.78
N VAL A 63 -1.96 -2.01 11.51
CA VAL A 63 -2.13 -3.01 10.46
C VAL A 63 -1.31 -2.61 9.24
N THR A 64 -1.15 -3.54 8.29
CA THR A 64 -0.59 -3.26 6.99
C THR A 64 -1.66 -3.60 5.94
N TYR A 65 -1.99 -2.65 5.08
CA TYR A 65 -2.89 -2.92 3.96
C TYR A 65 -2.05 -3.39 2.79
N VAL A 66 -2.27 -4.61 2.30
CA VAL A 66 -1.57 -5.13 1.13
C VAL A 66 -2.54 -5.31 -0.01
N GLN A 67 -2.26 -4.63 -1.11
CA GLN A 67 -3.08 -4.70 -2.32
C GLN A 67 -2.34 -5.50 -3.39
N GLU A 68 -2.98 -6.58 -3.85
CA GLU A 68 -2.49 -7.38 -4.96
C GLU A 68 -3.24 -6.97 -6.21
N VAL A 69 -2.53 -6.45 -7.21
CA VAL A 69 -3.12 -6.00 -8.47
C VAL A 69 -3.31 -7.19 -9.41
N HIS A 70 -4.54 -7.38 -9.90
CA HIS A 70 -4.87 -8.44 -10.86
C HIS A 70 -5.00 -7.91 -12.28
N GLU A 71 -5.68 -6.78 -12.47
CA GLU A 71 -5.90 -6.17 -13.77
C GLU A 71 -5.76 -4.65 -13.67
N GLY A 72 -5.29 -4.02 -14.76
CA GLY A 72 -5.10 -2.59 -14.80
C GLY A 72 -3.96 -2.15 -13.89
N GLY A 73 -4.16 -1.09 -13.15
CA GLY A 73 -3.17 -0.61 -12.20
C GLY A 73 -3.49 0.75 -11.61
N PHE A 74 -2.63 1.16 -10.69
CA PHE A 74 -2.76 2.46 -10.05
C PHE A 74 -1.39 3.01 -9.66
N SER A 75 -1.33 4.32 -9.53
CA SER A 75 -0.13 5.02 -9.08
C SER A 75 -0.25 5.43 -7.62
N VAL A 76 0.87 5.39 -6.92
CA VAL A 76 1.00 5.92 -5.57
C VAL A 76 1.96 7.09 -5.61
N LEU A 77 1.57 8.20 -4.97
CA LEU A 77 2.37 9.41 -4.92
C LEU A 77 2.84 9.63 -3.48
N THR A 78 4.15 9.75 -3.30
CA THR A 78 4.78 9.85 -1.98
C THR A 78 5.77 11.01 -1.92
N GLY A 79 6.13 11.39 -0.71
CA GLY A 79 7.13 12.43 -0.45
C GLY A 79 6.52 13.72 0.07
N PRO A 80 7.30 14.81 0.04
CA PRO A 80 6.79 16.13 0.45
C PRO A 80 5.57 16.53 -0.38
N PRO A 81 4.52 17.09 0.24
CA PRO A 81 3.28 17.43 -0.49
C PRO A 81 3.47 18.37 -1.69
N ASP A 82 4.51 19.19 -1.68
CA ASP A 82 4.83 20.10 -2.78
C ASP A 82 5.77 19.46 -3.82
N CYS A 83 6.20 18.23 -3.62
CA CYS A 83 7.15 17.54 -4.50
C CYS A 83 6.90 16.03 -4.46
N LEU A 84 5.69 15.59 -4.84
CA LEU A 84 5.32 14.17 -4.83
C LEU A 84 5.99 13.43 -5.97
N ARG A 85 6.39 12.18 -5.68
CA ARG A 85 6.91 11.24 -6.67
C ARG A 85 5.87 10.15 -6.92
N GLU A 86 5.66 9.82 -8.19
CA GLU A 86 4.68 8.83 -8.60
C GLU A 86 5.33 7.53 -8.99
N ARG A 87 4.75 6.42 -8.53
CA ARG A 87 5.14 5.08 -8.98
C ARG A 87 3.89 4.30 -9.33
N PHE A 88 3.88 3.71 -10.53
CA PHE A 88 2.75 2.93 -11.03
C PHE A 88 2.92 1.45 -10.68
N PHE A 89 1.81 0.80 -10.30
CA PHE A 89 1.76 -0.63 -9.97
C PHE A 89 0.77 -1.32 -10.89
N GLY A 90 1.28 -2.23 -11.72
CA GLY A 90 0.49 -3.01 -12.66
C GLY A 90 0.21 -4.44 -12.17
N PRO A 91 -0.35 -5.30 -13.05
CA PRO A 91 -0.74 -6.66 -12.69
C PRO A 91 0.42 -7.47 -12.12
N GLY A 92 0.13 -8.27 -11.11
CA GLY A 92 1.10 -9.13 -10.45
C GLY A 92 1.90 -8.45 -9.34
N THR A 93 1.66 -7.17 -9.06
CA THR A 93 2.38 -6.46 -7.99
C THR A 93 1.62 -6.52 -6.67
N PHE A 94 2.40 -6.53 -5.59
CA PHE A 94 1.89 -6.44 -4.21
C PHE A 94 2.38 -5.13 -3.62
N VAL A 95 1.46 -4.30 -3.16
CA VAL A 95 1.76 -2.98 -2.60
C VAL A 95 1.23 -2.92 -1.18
N GLY A 96 2.13 -2.72 -0.21
CA GLY A 96 1.77 -2.60 1.20
C GLY A 96 1.73 -1.14 1.64
N PHE A 97 0.81 -0.83 2.54
CA PHE A 97 0.67 0.51 3.11
C PHE A 97 0.70 0.43 4.63
N MET A 98 1.63 1.14 5.23
CA MET A 98 1.70 1.28 6.69
C MET A 98 2.15 2.68 7.11
N ASP A 99 1.84 3.68 6.26
CA ASP A 99 2.11 5.09 6.51
C ASP A 99 0.99 5.68 7.36
N ASP A 100 1.08 5.47 8.66
CA ASP A 100 0.06 5.83 9.64
C ASP A 100 0.28 7.18 10.30
N ARG A 101 1.30 7.94 9.89
CA ARG A 101 1.64 9.25 10.41
C ARG A 101 1.97 10.22 9.28
N GLY A 102 1.95 11.51 9.59
CA GLY A 102 2.32 12.55 8.64
C GLY A 102 1.26 12.74 7.55
N PRO A 103 1.64 13.37 6.42
CA PRO A 103 0.68 13.66 5.35
C PRO A 103 0.15 12.43 4.62
N GLY A 104 0.85 11.30 4.70
CA GLY A 104 0.45 10.08 4.01
C GLY A 104 0.81 10.09 2.53
N HIS A 105 0.05 9.33 1.73
CA HIS A 105 0.24 9.20 0.29
C HIS A 105 -1.03 9.58 -0.46
N ALA A 106 -0.87 9.86 -1.76
CA ALA A 106 -2.00 10.03 -2.68
C ALA A 106 -1.99 8.86 -3.66
N SER A 107 -3.10 8.67 -4.36
CA SER A 107 -3.19 7.60 -5.36
C SER A 107 -4.06 8.01 -6.54
N ARG A 108 -3.83 7.37 -7.68
CA ARG A 108 -4.58 7.60 -8.91
C ARG A 108 -4.67 6.31 -9.70
N VAL A 109 -5.88 5.91 -10.02
CA VAL A 109 -6.12 4.72 -10.86
C VAL A 109 -5.75 5.05 -12.30
N GLY A 110 -5.09 4.08 -12.97
CA GLY A 110 -4.65 4.24 -14.35
C GLY A 110 -5.80 4.22 -15.37
N PRO A 111 -5.46 4.36 -16.66
CA PRO A 111 -6.48 4.52 -17.72
C PRO A 111 -7.35 3.27 -17.94
N ASP A 112 -6.90 2.11 -17.49
CA ASP A 112 -7.63 0.85 -17.64
C ASP A 112 -8.42 0.45 -16.39
N GLY A 113 -8.48 1.33 -15.38
CA GLY A 113 -9.06 0.98 -14.11
C GLY A 113 -8.12 0.07 -13.30
N VAL A 114 -8.62 -0.49 -12.24
CA VAL A 114 -7.87 -1.49 -11.46
C VAL A 114 -8.83 -2.50 -10.83
N ARG A 115 -8.44 -3.78 -10.89
CA ARG A 115 -9.04 -4.85 -10.07
C ARG A 115 -7.95 -5.38 -9.17
N ARG A 116 -8.21 -5.38 -7.88
CA ARG A 116 -7.20 -5.77 -6.88
C ARG A 116 -7.85 -6.41 -5.67
N THR A 117 -7.07 -7.18 -4.92
CA THR A 117 -7.48 -7.74 -3.63
C THR A 117 -6.78 -6.96 -2.54
N LEU A 118 -7.56 -6.39 -1.62
CA LEU A 118 -7.03 -5.78 -0.40
C LEU A 118 -7.02 -6.82 0.70
N ARG A 119 -5.82 -7.08 1.26
CA ARG A 119 -5.68 -7.91 2.46
C ARG A 119 -5.19 -7.04 3.60
N VAL A 120 -5.83 -7.17 4.74
CA VAL A 120 -5.41 -6.45 5.94
C VAL A 120 -4.59 -7.41 6.79
N LEU A 121 -3.33 -7.06 7.01
CA LEU A 121 -2.39 -7.85 7.79
C LEU A 121 -2.23 -7.27 9.19
N LYS A 122 -2.16 -8.14 10.18
CA LYS A 122 -1.92 -7.72 11.57
C LYS A 122 -0.51 -7.14 11.71
N GLY A 123 -0.41 -5.98 12.32
CA GLY A 123 0.85 -5.32 12.63
C GLY A 123 1.50 -4.63 11.44
N HIS A 124 2.59 -3.95 11.70
CA HIS A 124 3.44 -3.37 10.66
C HIS A 124 4.55 -4.33 10.31
N LEU A 125 4.98 -4.30 9.05
CA LEU A 125 6.11 -5.09 8.57
C LEU A 125 7.42 -4.39 8.94
N GLU A 126 8.48 -5.18 9.13
CA GLU A 126 9.82 -4.62 9.30
C GLU A 126 10.41 -4.30 7.93
N VAL A 127 10.78 -3.06 7.74
CA VAL A 127 11.37 -2.59 6.48
C VAL A 127 12.54 -1.63 6.72
#